data_58d1fbe29ced7851ee3988241c8b65cd
#
_entry.id   58d1fbe29ced7851ee3988241c8b65cd
#
_cell.length_a   1.000
_cell.length_b   1.000
_cell.length_c   1.000
_cell.angle_alpha   90.00
_cell.angle_beta   90.00
_cell.angle_gamma   90.00
#
_symmetry.space_group_name_H-M   'P 1'
#
loop_
_entity.id
_entity.type
_entity.pdbx_description
1 polymer ?
#
loop_
_entity_poly.entity_id
_entity_poly.type
_entity_poly.pdbx_seq_one_letter_code
_entity_poly.pdbx_strand_id
1 'polypeptide(L)'
;MANNEKKLNLADFFYVIRKCWIVECIILAVCIAAGVVIASFTPRYYVASTDVFVDAETGNDVTTGISVARVYIPSICVSAQGDYVLSAASRKTQKKCNSKNITVKNEDNSLIINISYKDSSPEDAKIKLVAIVDALKGFYEAETEEANPLANKKIKITPQYSVISDDGTAQPKITVGSKKKTIVLLSGILGIAAVFIYALCVYFIADKISSSDRLEAISGVKTLGVATNEKIDKKESKNPNRFVRHDLTRVSDSLVYDHICTGRQVYQVQSSIAGEGKTSVSINLAIGLAEAHRKTVIIDCDFANPSVHRRVSLHRHTGITDYFQGTKTFDEIVKHTPFEGVDVITCGDRIENHSIFFTSDKFRQLIAQAKEKYEFVILDCAPVRIISDYITVTPLADATVFVARNNYVGARDVEASIKDLERSGATVIGTVLTFADSVADKYYYRYNYAYSARGAEELKNDVKKD
;
A
#
# COMPACT_ATOMS: atom_id res chain seq x y z
N MET A 1 -23.67 -14.55 -6.43
CA MET A 1 -22.89 -13.44 -5.88
C MET A 1 -21.52 -14.00 -5.49
N ALA A 2 -20.56 -13.96 -6.40
CA ALA A 2 -19.19 -14.34 -6.08
C ALA A 2 -18.59 -13.25 -5.20
N ASN A 3 -18.18 -13.62 -4.01
CA ASN A 3 -17.48 -12.75 -3.07
C ASN A 3 -16.11 -12.45 -3.69
N ASN A 4 -15.98 -11.33 -4.38
CA ASN A 4 -14.71 -10.86 -4.94
C ASN A 4 -13.85 -10.31 -3.79
N GLU A 5 -13.35 -11.22 -2.94
CA GLU A 5 -12.38 -10.85 -1.92
C GLU A 5 -11.13 -10.34 -2.63
N LYS A 6 -10.83 -9.08 -2.38
CA LYS A 6 -9.61 -8.42 -2.87
C LYS A 6 -8.40 -9.16 -2.30
N LYS A 7 -7.84 -10.10 -3.08
CA LYS A 7 -6.61 -10.79 -2.68
C LYS A 7 -5.48 -9.79 -2.61
N LEU A 8 -4.73 -9.83 -1.53
CA LEU A 8 -3.60 -8.93 -1.27
C LEU A 8 -2.50 -9.23 -2.30
N ASN A 9 -2.31 -8.34 -3.27
CA ASN A 9 -1.20 -8.41 -4.22
C ASN A 9 -0.03 -7.58 -3.66
N LEU A 10 1.07 -8.25 -3.38
CA LEU A 10 2.28 -7.63 -2.82
C LEU A 10 2.83 -6.50 -3.70
N ALA A 11 2.78 -6.64 -5.02
CA ALA A 11 3.26 -5.61 -5.95
C ALA A 11 2.44 -4.31 -5.84
N ASP A 12 1.10 -4.43 -5.76
CA ASP A 12 0.19 -3.30 -5.60
C ASP A 12 0.35 -2.64 -4.22
N PHE A 13 0.59 -3.44 -3.18
CA PHE A 13 0.85 -2.93 -1.83
C PHE A 13 2.15 -2.10 -1.78
N PHE A 14 3.24 -2.60 -2.36
CA PHE A 14 4.49 -1.84 -2.46
C PHE A 14 4.36 -0.58 -3.32
N TYR A 15 3.54 -0.61 -4.35
CA TYR A 15 3.24 0.59 -5.15
C TYR A 15 2.55 1.67 -4.31
N VAL A 16 1.61 1.31 -3.44
CA VAL A 16 0.92 2.24 -2.53
C VAL A 16 1.92 2.88 -1.56
N ILE A 17 2.78 2.07 -0.92
CA ILE A 17 3.85 2.56 -0.03
C ILE A 17 4.73 3.58 -0.77
N ARG A 18 5.22 3.23 -1.96
CA ARG A 18 6.08 4.13 -2.74
C ARG A 18 5.37 5.43 -3.15
N LYS A 19 4.07 5.41 -3.35
CA LYS A 19 3.28 6.58 -3.72
C LYS A 19 2.98 7.50 -2.54
N CYS A 20 2.78 6.93 -1.36
CA CYS A 20 2.38 7.64 -0.15
C CYS A 20 3.54 7.90 0.82
N TRP A 21 4.81 7.64 0.42
CA TRP A 21 6.00 7.68 1.28
C TRP A 21 6.16 8.98 2.08
N ILE A 22 5.75 10.14 1.50
CA ILE A 22 5.82 11.44 2.18
C ILE A 22 4.91 11.45 3.40
N VAL A 23 3.64 10.98 3.25
CA VAL A 23 2.67 10.93 4.34
C VAL A 23 3.12 9.92 5.41
N GLU A 24 3.67 8.80 4.99
CA GLU A 24 4.21 7.75 5.86
C GLU A 24 5.39 8.27 6.70
N CYS A 25 6.31 9.01 6.08
CA CYS A 25 7.40 9.68 6.79
C CYS A 25 6.88 10.73 7.79
N ILE A 26 5.84 11.48 7.46
CA ILE A 26 5.24 12.46 8.37
C ILE A 26 4.61 11.76 9.58
N ILE A 27 3.85 10.67 9.38
CA ILE A 27 3.25 9.88 10.48
C ILE A 27 4.34 9.38 11.43
N LEU A 28 5.40 8.79 10.89
CA LEU A 28 6.50 8.26 11.69
C LEU A 28 7.22 9.38 12.47
N ALA A 29 7.49 10.50 11.81
CA ALA A 29 8.13 11.66 12.44
C ALA A 29 7.28 12.25 13.59
N VAL A 30 5.96 12.35 13.39
CA VAL A 30 5.02 12.82 14.43
C VAL A 30 5.00 11.87 15.62
N CYS A 31 4.96 10.55 15.39
CA CYS A 31 4.98 9.55 16.46
C CYS A 31 6.29 9.62 17.28
N ILE A 32 7.44 9.75 16.62
CA ILE A 32 8.74 9.89 17.30
C ILE A 32 8.81 11.21 18.07
N ALA A 33 8.37 12.32 17.46
CA ALA A 33 8.34 13.63 18.13
C ALA A 33 7.45 13.60 19.38
N ALA A 34 6.26 13.02 19.30
CA ALA A 34 5.39 12.82 20.45
C ALA A 34 6.08 11.99 21.54
N GLY A 35 6.78 10.90 21.16
CA GLY A 35 7.55 10.08 22.09
C GLY A 35 8.68 10.87 22.78
N VAL A 36 9.38 11.72 22.06
CA VAL A 36 10.42 12.60 22.62
C VAL A 36 9.82 13.61 23.58
N VAL A 37 8.68 14.23 23.25
CA VAL A 37 7.96 15.15 24.13
C VAL A 37 7.54 14.44 25.39
N ILE A 38 6.89 13.27 25.30
CA ILE A 38 6.47 12.48 26.49
C ILE A 38 7.71 12.09 27.33
N ALA A 39 8.78 11.65 26.68
CA ALA A 39 10.02 11.30 27.38
C ALA A 39 10.65 12.49 28.10
N SER A 40 10.52 13.74 27.59
CA SER A 40 11.06 14.92 28.26
C SER A 40 10.34 15.23 29.58
N PHE A 41 9.05 14.99 29.66
CA PHE A 41 8.25 15.13 30.89
C PHE A 41 8.36 13.95 31.86
N THR A 42 8.99 12.84 31.44
CA THR A 42 9.11 11.66 32.31
C THR A 42 10.16 11.93 33.40
N PRO A 43 9.80 11.86 34.70
CA PRO A 43 10.72 12.10 35.79
C PRO A 43 11.83 11.06 35.83
N ARG A 44 13.02 11.49 36.27
CA ARG A 44 14.10 10.58 36.60
C ARG A 44 13.77 9.85 37.90
N TYR A 45 14.30 8.68 38.06
CA TYR A 45 14.25 7.97 39.32
C TYR A 45 15.64 7.55 39.78
N TYR A 46 15.80 7.42 41.05
CA TYR A 46 17.07 7.09 41.67
C TYR A 46 16.94 5.70 42.31
N VAL A 47 17.94 4.87 42.15
CA VAL A 47 18.03 3.55 42.73
C VAL A 47 19.23 3.53 43.64
N ALA A 48 18.97 3.45 44.94
CA ALA A 48 19.99 3.16 45.93
C ALA A 48 20.18 1.63 45.99
N SER A 49 21.40 1.16 46.03
CA SER A 49 21.75 -0.26 46.11
C SER A 49 22.87 -0.50 47.11
N THR A 50 22.78 -1.63 47.80
CA THR A 50 23.84 -2.12 48.68
C THR A 50 23.90 -3.65 48.60
N ASP A 51 25.08 -4.18 48.82
CA ASP A 51 25.28 -5.60 49.00
C ASP A 51 25.22 -5.92 50.51
N VAL A 52 24.60 -7.01 50.86
CA VAL A 52 24.42 -7.47 52.22
C VAL A 52 25.01 -8.85 52.34
N PHE A 53 26.02 -8.99 53.15
CA PHE A 53 26.65 -10.28 53.44
C PHE A 53 25.86 -10.97 54.55
N VAL A 54 25.52 -12.23 54.34
CA VAL A 54 24.81 -13.09 55.29
C VAL A 54 25.75 -14.14 55.86
N ASP A 55 25.94 -14.14 57.16
CA ASP A 55 26.72 -15.10 57.89
C ASP A 55 25.90 -15.79 59.01
N ALA A 56 26.35 -16.95 59.45
CA ALA A 56 25.72 -17.64 60.58
C ALA A 56 26.80 -18.03 61.61
N GLU A 57 26.68 -17.54 62.83
CA GLU A 57 27.58 -17.90 63.94
C GLU A 57 27.29 -19.34 64.40
N THR A 58 28.17 -20.28 64.01
CA THR A 58 28.07 -21.70 64.36
C THR A 58 29.23 -22.17 65.20
N GLY A 59 29.84 -21.29 66.00
CA GLY A 59 31.04 -21.62 66.80
C GLY A 59 32.31 -21.70 65.94
N ASN A 60 33.15 -22.73 66.11
CA ASN A 60 34.44 -22.83 65.37
C ASN A 60 34.34 -23.49 64.00
N ASP A 61 33.17 -23.86 63.50
CA ASP A 61 33.01 -24.55 62.20
C ASP A 61 32.44 -23.64 61.13
N VAL A 62 33.36 -23.05 60.33
CA VAL A 62 33.06 -22.14 59.24
C VAL A 62 32.20 -22.80 58.15
N THR A 63 32.42 -24.08 57.88
CA THR A 63 31.76 -24.84 56.80
C THR A 63 30.29 -25.03 57.09
N THR A 64 29.94 -25.28 58.33
CA THR A 64 28.59 -25.41 58.83
C THR A 64 27.89 -24.02 58.80
N GLY A 65 28.62 -22.94 59.16
CA GLY A 65 28.10 -21.57 59.09
C GLY A 65 27.67 -21.17 57.69
N ILE A 66 28.52 -21.42 56.67
CA ILE A 66 28.23 -21.16 55.29
C ILE A 66 26.99 -21.94 54.80
N SER A 67 26.91 -23.22 55.15
CA SER A 67 25.79 -24.08 54.77
C SER A 67 24.45 -23.60 55.39
N VAL A 68 24.48 -23.21 56.67
CA VAL A 68 23.32 -22.65 57.38
C VAL A 68 22.88 -21.31 56.73
N ALA A 69 23.83 -20.41 56.51
CA ALA A 69 23.52 -19.11 55.89
C ALA A 69 22.83 -19.26 54.50
N ARG A 70 23.33 -20.22 53.68
CA ARG A 70 22.73 -20.49 52.36
C ARG A 70 21.27 -20.95 52.45
N VAL A 71 20.91 -21.74 53.41
CA VAL A 71 19.55 -22.26 53.60
C VAL A 71 18.58 -21.11 53.90
N TYR A 72 19.03 -20.04 54.58
CA TYR A 72 18.18 -18.92 54.99
C TYR A 72 18.13 -17.77 54.01
N ILE A 73 19.02 -17.68 53.02
CA ILE A 73 19.07 -16.64 52.01
C ILE A 73 17.69 -16.43 51.29
N PRO A 74 17.00 -17.48 50.82
CA PRO A 74 15.69 -17.32 50.19
C PRO A 74 14.66 -16.66 51.14
N SER A 75 14.66 -17.07 52.43
CA SER A 75 13.78 -16.50 53.45
C SER A 75 14.12 -15.04 53.76
N ILE A 76 15.40 -14.69 53.77
CA ILE A 76 15.88 -13.32 53.94
C ILE A 76 15.45 -12.43 52.80
N CYS A 77 15.57 -12.93 51.52
CA CYS A 77 15.13 -12.23 50.35
C CYS A 77 13.61 -11.92 50.38
N VAL A 78 12.80 -12.88 50.83
CA VAL A 78 11.35 -12.70 50.98
C VAL A 78 11.05 -11.72 52.12
N SER A 79 11.70 -11.88 53.29
CA SER A 79 11.50 -11.01 54.41
C SER A 79 11.86 -9.56 54.17
N ALA A 80 12.92 -9.30 53.38
CA ALA A 80 13.32 -7.97 52.97
C ALA A 80 12.24 -7.21 52.19
N GLN A 81 11.35 -7.93 51.48
CA GLN A 81 10.21 -7.39 50.75
C GLN A 81 8.92 -7.46 51.57
N GLY A 82 8.95 -8.10 52.72
CA GLY A 82 7.81 -8.36 53.58
C GLY A 82 7.30 -7.11 54.31
N ASP A 83 6.00 -7.10 54.60
CA ASP A 83 5.33 -5.97 55.24
C ASP A 83 5.90 -5.62 56.60
N TYR A 84 6.43 -6.59 57.35
CA TYR A 84 7.03 -6.35 58.67
C TYR A 84 8.26 -5.44 58.56
N VAL A 85 9.22 -5.80 57.69
CA VAL A 85 10.46 -5.03 57.48
C VAL A 85 10.15 -3.67 56.87
N LEU A 86 9.25 -3.62 55.89
CA LEU A 86 8.87 -2.35 55.25
C LEU A 86 8.10 -1.42 56.16
N SER A 87 7.28 -1.95 57.06
CA SER A 87 6.57 -1.18 58.05
C SER A 87 7.52 -0.65 59.15
N ALA A 88 8.49 -1.45 59.59
CA ALA A 88 9.52 -1.03 60.53
C ALA A 88 10.41 0.09 59.93
N ALA A 89 10.84 -0.09 58.68
CA ALA A 89 11.59 0.93 57.95
C ALA A 89 10.77 2.23 57.72
N SER A 90 9.47 2.08 57.40
CA SER A 90 8.56 3.24 57.26
C SER A 90 8.39 4.04 58.54
N ARG A 91 8.28 3.34 59.68
CA ARG A 91 8.22 3.99 61.01
C ARG A 91 9.51 4.72 61.35
N LYS A 92 10.66 4.12 61.08
CA LYS A 92 11.98 4.72 61.34
C LYS A 92 12.24 5.98 60.51
N THR A 93 11.83 5.96 59.24
CA THR A 93 12.07 7.08 58.30
C THR A 93 10.94 8.10 58.27
N GLN A 94 9.80 7.85 58.90
CA GLN A 94 8.55 8.60 58.76
C GLN A 94 8.09 8.75 57.31
N LYS A 95 8.58 7.90 56.41
CA LYS A 95 8.26 7.88 54.98
C LYS A 95 7.83 6.48 54.55
N LYS A 96 6.74 6.37 53.81
CA LYS A 96 6.21 5.09 53.34
C LYS A 96 7.19 4.34 52.45
N CYS A 97 7.60 3.15 52.85
CA CYS A 97 8.35 2.20 52.04
C CYS A 97 7.35 1.27 51.29
N ASN A 98 7.50 1.16 50.01
CA ASN A 98 6.59 0.38 49.15
C ASN A 98 7.30 -0.87 48.60
N SER A 99 6.66 -2.04 48.72
CA SER A 99 7.19 -3.30 48.19
C SER A 99 7.43 -3.29 46.68
N LYS A 100 6.70 -2.48 45.92
CA LYS A 100 6.91 -2.31 44.46
C LYS A 100 8.22 -1.61 44.11
N ASN A 101 8.83 -0.90 45.03
CA ASN A 101 10.02 -0.10 44.83
C ASN A 101 11.30 -0.80 45.31
N ILE A 102 11.17 -1.91 46.03
CA ILE A 102 12.31 -2.71 46.45
C ILE A 102 12.57 -3.86 45.46
N THR A 103 13.83 -4.12 45.22
CA THR A 103 14.27 -5.28 44.46
C THR A 103 15.39 -5.97 45.22
N VAL A 104 15.22 -7.26 45.45
CA VAL A 104 16.21 -8.09 46.13
C VAL A 104 16.69 -9.15 45.15
N LYS A 105 18.01 -9.26 44.97
CA LYS A 105 18.65 -10.25 44.11
C LYS A 105 19.73 -10.98 44.87
N ASN A 106 19.76 -12.25 44.73
CA ASN A 106 20.88 -13.10 45.17
C ASN A 106 21.47 -13.79 43.92
N GLU A 107 22.78 -13.79 43.76
CA GLU A 107 23.44 -14.60 42.75
C GLU A 107 23.53 -16.05 43.24
N ASP A 108 23.31 -17.01 42.36
CA ASP A 108 23.25 -18.44 42.69
C ASP A 108 24.43 -18.87 43.54
N ASN A 109 24.14 -19.47 44.68
CA ASN A 109 25.10 -19.92 45.70
C ASN A 109 25.97 -18.83 46.39
N SER A 110 25.67 -17.56 46.23
CA SER A 110 26.36 -16.47 46.91
C SER A 110 25.83 -16.26 48.30
N LEU A 111 26.71 -15.89 49.26
CA LEU A 111 26.31 -15.38 50.60
C LEU A 111 26.00 -13.88 50.56
N ILE A 112 26.00 -13.28 49.41
CA ILE A 112 25.74 -11.85 49.18
C ILE A 112 24.35 -11.69 48.56
N ILE A 113 23.55 -10.81 49.16
CA ILE A 113 22.24 -10.39 48.63
C ILE A 113 22.34 -8.93 48.25
N ASN A 114 22.03 -8.61 47.00
CA ASN A 114 21.91 -7.23 46.55
C ASN A 114 20.49 -6.72 46.82
N ILE A 115 20.39 -5.68 47.66
CA ILE A 115 19.11 -5.00 47.97
C ILE A 115 19.15 -3.63 47.32
N SER A 116 18.13 -3.30 46.56
CA SER A 116 17.98 -2.01 45.94
C SER A 116 16.58 -1.43 46.16
N TYR A 117 16.53 -0.12 46.37
CA TYR A 117 15.29 0.63 46.52
C TYR A 117 15.21 1.82 45.56
N LYS A 118 14.08 1.94 44.91
CA LYS A 118 13.83 2.96 43.90
C LYS A 118 12.96 4.08 44.45
N ASP A 119 13.39 5.35 44.27
CA ASP A 119 12.60 6.53 44.65
C ASP A 119 12.76 7.68 43.65
N SER A 120 11.96 8.73 43.81
CA SER A 120 12.03 9.96 43.03
C SER A 120 13.16 10.90 43.51
N SER A 121 13.64 10.78 44.70
CA SER A 121 14.74 11.53 45.29
C SER A 121 15.92 10.62 45.60
N PRO A 122 17.18 11.02 45.36
CA PRO A 122 18.35 10.27 45.70
C PRO A 122 18.51 10.08 47.23
N GLU A 123 18.17 11.10 47.97
CA GLU A 123 18.24 11.07 49.45
C GLU A 123 17.19 10.14 50.05
N ASP A 124 15.95 10.18 49.55
CA ASP A 124 14.88 9.31 50.01
C ASP A 124 15.16 7.84 49.67
N ALA A 125 15.70 7.57 48.47
CA ALA A 125 16.10 6.23 48.09
C ALA A 125 17.16 5.67 49.06
N LYS A 126 18.15 6.48 49.42
CA LYS A 126 19.23 6.13 50.35
C LYS A 126 18.71 5.89 51.78
N ILE A 127 17.97 6.85 52.33
CA ILE A 127 17.43 6.79 53.69
C ILE A 127 16.51 5.57 53.84
N LYS A 128 15.64 5.32 52.87
CA LYS A 128 14.73 4.18 52.91
C LYS A 128 15.47 2.86 52.77
N LEU A 129 16.47 2.76 51.91
CA LEU A 129 17.26 1.55 51.75
C LEU A 129 18.03 1.22 53.03
N VAL A 130 18.70 2.19 53.66
CA VAL A 130 19.40 2.01 54.90
C VAL A 130 18.43 1.55 56.01
N ALA A 131 17.26 2.18 56.11
CA ALA A 131 16.25 1.80 57.11
C ALA A 131 15.69 0.38 56.88
N ILE A 132 15.55 -0.05 55.60
CA ILE A 132 15.14 -1.42 55.25
C ILE A 132 16.21 -2.43 55.69
N VAL A 133 17.47 -2.16 55.39
CA VAL A 133 18.59 -3.03 55.77
C VAL A 133 18.71 -3.11 57.30
N ASP A 134 18.59 -1.98 57.99
CA ASP A 134 18.60 -1.94 59.47
C ASP A 134 17.40 -2.69 60.07
N ALA A 135 16.21 -2.56 59.51
CA ALA A 135 15.03 -3.29 59.96
C ALA A 135 15.18 -4.80 59.71
N LEU A 136 15.77 -5.19 58.57
CA LEU A 136 16.06 -6.55 58.26
C LEU A 136 17.10 -7.15 59.21
N LYS A 137 18.15 -6.40 59.55
CA LYS A 137 19.16 -6.73 60.49
C LYS A 137 18.53 -6.93 61.90
N GLY A 138 17.74 -5.95 62.35
CA GLY A 138 17.05 -6.06 63.64
C GLY A 138 16.11 -7.24 63.73
N PHE A 139 15.45 -7.63 62.61
CA PHE A 139 14.56 -8.80 62.58
C PHE A 139 15.30 -10.13 62.76
N TYR A 140 16.46 -10.31 62.14
CA TYR A 140 17.22 -11.56 62.20
C TYR A 140 18.23 -11.63 63.35
N GLU A 141 18.67 -10.50 63.90
CA GLU A 141 19.60 -10.44 65.06
C GLU A 141 18.87 -10.26 66.38
N ALA A 142 17.51 -10.23 66.41
CA ALA A 142 16.75 -10.14 67.64
C ALA A 142 16.93 -11.40 68.50
N GLU A 143 17.13 -11.20 69.83
CA GLU A 143 17.39 -12.28 70.79
C GLU A 143 16.12 -12.98 71.24
N THR A 144 14.94 -12.43 71.00
CA THR A 144 13.64 -12.98 71.48
C THR A 144 12.93 -13.78 70.38
N GLU A 145 12.37 -14.95 70.70
CA GLU A 145 11.60 -15.81 69.78
C GLU A 145 10.37 -15.09 69.15
N GLU A 146 9.73 -14.21 69.96
CA GLU A 146 8.59 -13.42 69.43
C GLU A 146 8.96 -12.42 68.30
N ALA A 147 10.17 -11.88 68.36
CA ALA A 147 10.65 -10.95 67.35
C ALA A 147 11.36 -11.65 66.16
N ASN A 148 11.95 -12.79 66.42
CA ASN A 148 12.72 -13.57 65.44
C ASN A 148 12.50 -15.09 65.62
N PRO A 149 11.71 -15.74 64.75
CA PRO A 149 11.51 -17.20 64.77
C PRO A 149 12.80 -18.00 64.61
N LEU A 150 13.91 -17.36 64.23
CA LEU A 150 15.23 -17.95 63.98
C LEU A 150 16.29 -17.53 65.03
N ALA A 151 15.88 -16.94 66.14
CA ALA A 151 16.78 -16.40 67.19
C ALA A 151 17.84 -17.42 67.66
N ASN A 152 17.50 -18.71 67.70
CA ASN A 152 18.42 -19.78 68.11
C ASN A 152 19.55 -20.07 67.10
N LYS A 153 19.58 -19.44 65.89
CA LYS A 153 20.52 -19.73 64.83
C LYS A 153 21.55 -18.62 64.52
N LYS A 154 21.51 -17.52 65.29
CA LYS A 154 22.48 -16.41 65.23
C LYS A 154 22.89 -16.00 63.83
N ILE A 155 21.90 -15.66 62.96
CA ILE A 155 22.16 -15.14 61.60
C ILE A 155 22.57 -13.67 61.74
N LYS A 156 23.73 -13.35 61.15
CA LYS A 156 24.30 -12.00 61.14
C LYS A 156 24.19 -11.40 59.76
N ILE A 157 23.64 -10.19 59.69
CA ILE A 157 23.42 -9.44 58.46
C ILE A 157 24.34 -8.23 58.43
N THR A 158 25.31 -8.21 57.56
CA THR A 158 26.33 -7.16 57.48
C THR A 158 26.19 -6.42 56.16
N PRO A 159 25.70 -5.17 56.15
CA PRO A 159 25.66 -4.36 54.91
C PRO A 159 27.07 -3.98 54.48
N GLN A 160 27.31 -4.07 53.15
CA GLN A 160 28.55 -3.64 52.51
C GLN A 160 28.27 -2.40 51.67
N TYR A 161 28.48 -1.26 52.25
CA TYR A 161 28.31 -0.01 51.51
C TYR A 161 29.56 0.27 50.65
N SER A 162 29.33 0.48 49.33
CA SER A 162 30.40 0.57 48.34
C SER A 162 30.90 2.01 48.07
N VAL A 163 30.25 3.00 48.65
CA VAL A 163 30.59 4.41 48.49
C VAL A 163 31.00 5.01 49.84
N ILE A 164 32.13 5.68 49.89
CA ILE A 164 32.57 6.45 51.08
C ILE A 164 32.22 7.90 50.84
N SER A 165 31.49 8.51 51.77
CA SER A 165 31.12 9.92 51.77
C SER A 165 32.32 10.82 52.14
N ASP A 166 32.24 12.08 51.87
CA ASP A 166 33.31 13.07 52.22
C ASP A 166 33.59 13.14 53.75
N ASP A 167 32.64 12.73 54.57
CA ASP A 167 32.78 12.61 56.00
C ASP A 167 33.35 11.24 56.48
N GLY A 168 33.76 10.38 55.55
CA GLY A 168 34.31 9.07 55.84
C GLY A 168 33.26 7.99 56.12
N THR A 169 31.95 8.25 56.02
CA THR A 169 30.88 7.27 56.26
C THR A 169 30.60 6.44 55.02
N ALA A 170 30.49 5.13 55.16
CA ALA A 170 30.12 4.24 54.07
C ALA A 170 28.63 4.39 53.71
N GLN A 171 28.32 4.51 52.43
CA GLN A 171 26.98 4.79 51.94
C GLN A 171 26.55 3.85 50.80
N PRO A 172 25.24 3.65 50.57
CA PRO A 172 24.73 2.93 49.44
C PRO A 172 25.10 3.60 48.10
N LYS A 173 25.32 2.80 47.06
CA LYS A 173 25.53 3.26 45.72
C LYS A 173 24.21 3.80 45.14
N ILE A 174 24.22 5.02 44.60
CA ILE A 174 23.04 5.61 43.93
C ILE A 174 23.28 5.58 42.41
N THR A 175 22.32 5.04 41.68
CA THR A 175 22.27 5.04 40.22
C THR A 175 21.05 5.80 39.73
N VAL A 176 21.21 6.57 38.66
CA VAL A 176 20.12 7.34 38.05
C VAL A 176 19.50 6.52 36.94
N GLY A 177 18.25 6.17 37.07
CA GLY A 177 17.48 5.51 36.04
C GLY A 177 16.59 6.47 35.25
N SER A 178 16.38 6.16 34.00
CA SER A 178 15.45 6.93 33.14
C SER A 178 14.77 5.99 32.17
N LYS A 179 13.45 6.11 32.05
CA LYS A 179 12.67 5.39 31.04
C LYS A 179 12.62 6.09 29.69
N LYS A 180 13.31 7.22 29.52
CA LYS A 180 13.25 8.06 28.30
C LYS A 180 13.58 7.27 27.05
N LYS A 181 14.67 6.50 27.06
CA LYS A 181 15.07 5.67 25.90
C LYS A 181 14.00 4.63 25.53
N THR A 182 13.41 3.99 26.53
CA THR A 182 12.35 2.99 26.31
C THR A 182 11.08 3.61 25.72
N ILE A 183 10.71 4.81 26.17
CA ILE A 183 9.53 5.53 25.65
C ILE A 183 9.75 5.92 24.20
N VAL A 184 10.92 6.46 23.85
CA VAL A 184 11.24 6.82 22.46
C VAL A 184 11.27 5.58 21.56
N LEU A 185 11.85 4.48 22.02
CA LEU A 185 11.87 3.23 21.27
C LEU A 185 10.43 2.71 21.03
N LEU A 186 9.60 2.72 22.07
CA LEU A 186 8.21 2.25 21.98
C LEU A 186 7.38 3.13 21.04
N SER A 187 7.60 4.46 21.06
CA SER A 187 6.93 5.38 20.13
C SER A 187 7.34 5.15 18.68
N GLY A 188 8.59 4.78 18.43
CA GLY A 188 9.05 4.38 17.09
C GLY A 188 8.36 3.12 16.59
N ILE A 189 8.24 2.09 17.41
CA ILE A 189 7.51 0.84 17.07
C ILE A 189 6.04 1.14 16.78
N LEU A 190 5.40 1.96 17.63
CA LEU A 190 4.01 2.37 17.43
C LEU A 190 3.84 3.17 16.12
N GLY A 191 4.82 4.03 15.79
CA GLY A 191 4.84 4.77 14.53
C GLY A 191 4.91 3.86 13.30
N ILE A 192 5.75 2.83 13.32
CA ILE A 192 5.84 1.83 12.26
C ILE A 192 4.50 1.08 12.09
N ALA A 193 3.88 0.68 13.19
CA ALA A 193 2.57 0.02 13.15
C ALA A 193 1.48 0.95 12.57
N ALA A 194 1.49 2.23 12.91
CA ALA A 194 0.56 3.23 12.37
C ALA A 194 0.75 3.43 10.86
N VAL A 195 1.98 3.50 10.38
CA VAL A 195 2.31 3.56 8.93
C VAL A 195 1.78 2.33 8.21
N PHE A 196 1.99 1.13 8.76
CA PHE A 196 1.50 -0.10 8.15
C PHE A 196 -0.03 -0.15 8.07
N ILE A 197 -0.74 0.26 9.13
CA ILE A 197 -2.21 0.36 9.14
C ILE A 197 -2.68 1.38 8.10
N TYR A 198 -2.03 2.55 8.02
CA TYR A 198 -2.34 3.57 7.01
C TYR A 198 -2.19 3.02 5.59
N ALA A 199 -1.06 2.35 5.29
CA ALA A 199 -0.81 1.74 3.98
C ALA A 199 -1.88 0.69 3.62
N LEU A 200 -2.30 -0.15 4.58
CA LEU A 200 -3.40 -1.10 4.40
C LEU A 200 -4.74 -0.39 4.12
N CYS A 201 -5.06 0.65 4.88
CA CYS A 201 -6.28 1.43 4.64
C CYS A 201 -6.30 2.03 3.24
N VAL A 202 -5.20 2.67 2.82
CA VAL A 202 -5.08 3.23 1.47
C VAL A 202 -5.19 2.14 0.41
N TYR A 203 -4.55 0.98 0.61
CA TYR A 203 -4.62 -0.16 -0.30
C TYR A 203 -6.06 -0.67 -0.49
N PHE A 204 -6.82 -0.83 0.60
CA PHE A 204 -8.20 -1.32 0.52
C PHE A 204 -9.20 -0.27 0.00
N ILE A 205 -8.95 1.02 0.29
CA ILE A 205 -9.80 2.13 -0.17
C ILE A 205 -9.47 2.52 -1.62
N ALA A 206 -8.21 2.40 -2.07
CA ALA A 206 -7.79 2.70 -3.43
C ALA A 206 -8.35 1.65 -4.40
N ASP A 207 -9.53 1.93 -4.94
CA ASP A 207 -10.27 1.06 -5.85
C ASP A 207 -9.90 1.36 -7.32
N LYS A 208 -8.58 1.37 -7.64
CA LYS A 208 -8.12 1.67 -9.01
C LYS A 208 -7.70 0.41 -9.75
N ILE A 209 -7.85 0.46 -11.09
CA ILE A 209 -7.30 -0.55 -11.98
C ILE A 209 -5.77 -0.38 -12.03
N SER A 210 -5.02 -1.39 -11.58
CA SER A 210 -3.55 -1.33 -11.47
C SER A 210 -2.82 -2.33 -12.38
N SER A 211 -3.55 -3.27 -12.97
CA SER A 211 -2.99 -4.30 -13.86
C SER A 211 -4.03 -4.85 -14.83
N SER A 212 -3.56 -5.52 -15.89
CA SER A 212 -4.41 -6.26 -16.84
C SER A 212 -5.21 -7.38 -16.17
N ASP A 213 -4.58 -8.15 -15.28
CA ASP A 213 -5.26 -9.24 -14.55
C ASP A 213 -6.42 -8.72 -13.68
N ARG A 214 -6.21 -7.56 -13.06
CA ARG A 214 -7.28 -6.92 -12.29
C ARG A 214 -8.40 -6.39 -13.18
N LEU A 215 -8.05 -5.85 -14.34
CA LEU A 215 -9.03 -5.41 -15.33
C LEU A 215 -9.86 -6.60 -15.83
N GLU A 216 -9.24 -7.73 -16.15
CA GLU A 216 -9.94 -8.96 -16.54
C GLU A 216 -10.85 -9.49 -15.43
N ALA A 217 -10.36 -9.53 -14.18
CA ALA A 217 -11.15 -10.01 -13.04
C ALA A 217 -12.42 -9.16 -12.79
N ILE A 218 -12.36 -7.84 -13.09
CA ILE A 218 -13.48 -6.91 -12.87
C ILE A 218 -14.41 -6.87 -14.08
N SER A 219 -13.84 -6.85 -15.29
CA SER A 219 -14.61 -6.76 -16.53
C SER A 219 -15.27 -8.07 -16.93
N GLY A 220 -14.75 -9.21 -16.47
CA GLY A 220 -15.18 -10.53 -16.91
C GLY A 220 -14.75 -10.91 -18.32
N VAL A 221 -14.00 -10.04 -19.02
CA VAL A 221 -13.52 -10.25 -20.40
C VAL A 221 -12.00 -10.10 -20.48
N LYS A 222 -11.38 -10.74 -21.48
CA LYS A 222 -9.93 -10.73 -21.65
C LYS A 222 -9.39 -9.35 -22.03
N THR A 223 -8.18 -9.04 -21.54
CA THR A 223 -7.42 -7.90 -22.02
C THR A 223 -6.76 -8.25 -23.36
N LEU A 224 -7.19 -7.55 -24.42
CA LEU A 224 -6.68 -7.73 -25.79
C LEU A 224 -5.29 -7.12 -25.97
N GLY A 225 -5.01 -6.03 -25.24
CA GLY A 225 -3.72 -5.36 -25.31
C GLY A 225 -3.46 -4.41 -24.17
N VAL A 226 -2.18 -4.06 -24.02
CA VAL A 226 -1.68 -3.14 -22.98
C VAL A 226 -0.82 -2.08 -23.65
N ALA A 227 -1.26 -0.82 -23.53
CA ALA A 227 -0.51 0.32 -24.04
C ALA A 227 0.33 0.94 -22.93
N THR A 228 1.65 0.96 -23.11
CA THR A 228 2.59 1.48 -22.13
C THR A 228 2.62 3.01 -22.11
N ASN A 229 3.03 3.59 -20.98
CA ASN A 229 3.18 5.04 -20.83
C ASN A 229 4.53 5.50 -21.40
N GLU A 230 4.67 5.49 -22.72
CA GLU A 230 5.85 6.07 -23.35
C GLU A 230 5.77 7.61 -23.32
N LYS A 231 6.81 8.23 -22.77
CA LYS A 231 6.97 9.68 -22.84
C LYS A 231 7.26 10.08 -24.29
N ILE A 232 6.28 10.65 -24.97
CA ILE A 232 6.47 11.22 -26.32
C ILE A 232 7.47 12.36 -26.17
N ASP A 233 8.60 12.26 -26.84
CA ASP A 233 9.62 13.31 -26.83
C ASP A 233 9.04 14.57 -27.48
N LYS A 234 9.13 15.71 -26.76
CA LYS A 234 8.58 17.00 -27.25
C LYS A 234 9.19 17.44 -28.61
N LYS A 235 10.36 16.94 -28.95
CA LYS A 235 11.02 17.21 -30.24
C LYS A 235 10.32 16.54 -31.44
N GLU A 236 9.58 15.44 -31.22
CA GLU A 236 8.86 14.72 -32.28
C GLU A 236 7.42 15.22 -32.47
N SER A 237 7.04 16.34 -31.88
CA SER A 237 5.66 16.82 -31.90
C SER A 237 5.06 17.08 -33.31
N LYS A 238 5.87 17.16 -34.35
CA LYS A 238 5.45 17.37 -35.74
C LYS A 238 5.39 16.07 -36.57
N ASN A 239 5.83 14.93 -36.06
CA ASN A 239 5.77 13.66 -36.79
C ASN A 239 4.38 13.02 -36.62
N PRO A 240 3.61 12.78 -37.71
CA PRO A 240 2.32 12.10 -37.62
C PRO A 240 2.46 10.66 -37.06
N ASN A 241 3.55 9.97 -37.32
CA ASN A 241 3.83 8.62 -36.86
C ASN A 241 4.07 8.53 -35.33
N ARG A 242 4.19 9.67 -34.64
CA ARG A 242 4.33 9.70 -33.14
C ARG A 242 3.18 9.03 -32.36
N PHE A 243 2.05 8.85 -33.02
CA PHE A 243 0.86 8.23 -32.39
C PHE A 243 0.79 6.73 -32.70
N VAL A 244 1.61 6.18 -33.57
CA VAL A 244 1.64 4.76 -33.90
C VAL A 244 2.23 3.98 -32.74
N ARG A 245 1.48 3.02 -32.23
CA ARG A 245 1.85 2.22 -31.07
C ARG A 245 1.84 0.75 -31.44
N HIS A 246 3.03 0.19 -31.58
CA HIS A 246 3.19 -1.24 -31.88
C HIS A 246 2.70 -2.15 -30.76
N ASP A 247 2.55 -1.63 -29.53
CA ASP A 247 1.98 -2.39 -28.40
C ASP A 247 0.46 -2.65 -28.55
N LEU A 248 -0.22 -1.94 -29.47
CA LEU A 248 -1.64 -2.13 -29.79
C LEU A 248 -1.90 -2.98 -31.05
N THR A 249 -0.89 -3.36 -31.83
CA THR A 249 -1.04 -4.19 -33.04
C THR A 249 -1.82 -5.49 -32.74
N ARG A 250 -1.52 -6.12 -31.59
CA ARG A 250 -2.24 -7.33 -31.16
C ARG A 250 -3.75 -7.12 -30.99
N VAL A 251 -4.18 -5.92 -30.62
CA VAL A 251 -5.62 -5.62 -30.49
C VAL A 251 -6.25 -5.60 -31.88
N SER A 252 -5.58 -4.99 -32.88
CA SER A 252 -6.03 -4.98 -34.26
C SER A 252 -6.11 -6.40 -34.83
N ASP A 253 -5.10 -7.24 -34.57
CA ASP A 253 -5.12 -8.66 -34.97
C ASP A 253 -6.31 -9.40 -34.36
N SER A 254 -6.64 -9.10 -33.10
CA SER A 254 -7.81 -9.70 -32.43
C SER A 254 -9.12 -9.27 -33.09
N LEU A 255 -9.23 -8.02 -33.58
CA LEU A 255 -10.41 -7.55 -34.31
C LEU A 255 -10.51 -8.23 -35.68
N VAL A 256 -9.38 -8.42 -36.39
CA VAL A 256 -9.34 -9.15 -37.67
C VAL A 256 -9.83 -10.59 -37.46
N TYR A 257 -9.36 -11.25 -36.39
CA TYR A 257 -9.80 -12.60 -36.06
C TYR A 257 -11.30 -12.65 -35.73
N ASP A 258 -11.79 -11.71 -34.92
CA ASP A 258 -13.21 -11.59 -34.58
C ASP A 258 -14.07 -11.37 -35.84
N HIS A 259 -13.64 -10.47 -36.74
CA HIS A 259 -14.32 -10.22 -38.01
C HIS A 259 -14.41 -11.49 -38.86
N ILE A 260 -13.31 -12.24 -39.02
CA ILE A 260 -13.27 -13.47 -39.81
C ILE A 260 -14.23 -14.52 -39.21
N CYS A 261 -14.27 -14.64 -37.89
CA CYS A 261 -15.09 -15.66 -37.23
C CYS A 261 -16.58 -15.31 -37.17
N THR A 262 -16.92 -14.01 -37.08
CA THR A 262 -18.29 -13.56 -36.75
C THR A 262 -18.94 -12.69 -37.82
N GLY A 263 -18.15 -12.13 -38.74
CA GLY A 263 -18.62 -11.15 -39.75
C GLY A 263 -18.86 -9.73 -39.18
N ARG A 264 -18.45 -9.44 -37.94
CA ARG A 264 -18.61 -8.11 -37.33
C ARG A 264 -17.75 -7.07 -38.05
N GLN A 265 -18.30 -5.89 -38.30
CA GLN A 265 -17.64 -4.79 -39.00
C GLN A 265 -17.55 -3.51 -38.15
N VAL A 266 -18.54 -3.25 -37.29
CA VAL A 266 -18.67 -2.02 -36.50
C VAL A 266 -18.21 -2.26 -35.08
N TYR A 267 -17.07 -1.65 -34.70
CA TYR A 267 -16.48 -1.76 -33.39
C TYR A 267 -16.52 -0.41 -32.68
N GLN A 268 -17.25 -0.31 -31.55
CA GLN A 268 -17.19 0.87 -30.72
C GLN A 268 -16.07 0.78 -29.70
N VAL A 269 -15.37 1.90 -29.49
CA VAL A 269 -14.37 2.07 -28.46
C VAL A 269 -14.95 2.89 -27.32
N GLN A 270 -15.04 2.30 -26.14
CA GLN A 270 -15.69 2.87 -24.95
C GLN A 270 -14.74 2.95 -23.77
N SER A 271 -15.05 3.81 -22.77
CA SER A 271 -14.36 3.88 -21.49
C SER A 271 -15.29 4.40 -20.39
N SER A 272 -14.88 4.28 -19.12
CA SER A 272 -15.68 4.80 -18.01
C SER A 272 -15.72 6.32 -17.96
N ILE A 273 -14.54 6.96 -17.97
CA ILE A 273 -14.37 8.40 -17.75
C ILE A 273 -13.47 9.04 -18.82
N ALA A 274 -13.42 10.37 -18.84
CA ALA A 274 -12.52 11.08 -19.75
C ALA A 274 -11.05 10.86 -19.41
N GLY A 275 -10.17 10.88 -20.44
CA GLY A 275 -8.72 10.78 -20.25
C GLY A 275 -8.17 9.36 -20.14
N GLU A 276 -8.95 8.33 -20.45
CA GLU A 276 -8.53 6.93 -20.43
C GLU A 276 -7.81 6.48 -21.72
N GLY A 277 -7.76 7.32 -22.73
CA GLY A 277 -7.02 7.04 -23.98
C GLY A 277 -7.85 6.45 -25.11
N LYS A 278 -9.18 6.46 -25.06
CA LYS A 278 -10.10 5.94 -26.10
C LYS A 278 -9.67 6.34 -27.52
N THR A 279 -9.65 7.64 -27.79
CA THR A 279 -9.30 8.15 -29.13
C THR A 279 -7.90 7.71 -29.59
N SER A 280 -6.93 7.57 -28.67
CA SER A 280 -5.63 7.03 -29.01
C SER A 280 -5.72 5.55 -29.40
N VAL A 281 -6.53 4.78 -28.69
CA VAL A 281 -6.81 3.38 -29.02
C VAL A 281 -7.54 3.29 -30.35
N SER A 282 -8.62 4.06 -30.57
CA SER A 282 -9.39 4.08 -31.83
C SER A 282 -8.50 4.31 -33.05
N ILE A 283 -7.62 5.31 -32.98
CA ILE A 283 -6.69 5.64 -34.08
C ILE A 283 -5.68 4.50 -34.29
N ASN A 284 -5.10 3.97 -33.23
CA ASN A 284 -4.11 2.88 -33.36
C ASN A 284 -4.73 1.58 -33.86
N LEU A 285 -5.97 1.28 -33.47
CA LEU A 285 -6.71 0.16 -34.04
C LEU A 285 -6.88 0.34 -35.57
N ALA A 286 -7.32 1.52 -36.00
CA ALA A 286 -7.52 1.78 -37.40
C ALA A 286 -6.18 1.70 -38.21
N ILE A 287 -5.09 2.21 -37.65
CA ILE A 287 -3.76 2.10 -38.27
C ILE A 287 -3.32 0.64 -38.36
N GLY A 288 -3.42 -0.13 -37.30
CA GLY A 288 -3.05 -1.55 -37.30
C GLY A 288 -3.92 -2.40 -38.22
N LEU A 289 -5.21 -2.09 -38.37
CA LEU A 289 -6.09 -2.72 -39.36
C LEU A 289 -5.68 -2.35 -40.80
N ALA A 290 -5.32 -1.10 -41.07
CA ALA A 290 -4.86 -0.65 -42.35
C ALA A 290 -3.48 -1.25 -42.75
N GLU A 291 -2.57 -1.41 -41.77
CA GLU A 291 -1.30 -2.15 -41.95
C GLU A 291 -1.54 -3.63 -42.33
N ALA A 292 -2.65 -4.21 -41.83
CA ALA A 292 -3.14 -5.53 -42.27
C ALA A 292 -3.92 -5.49 -43.59
N HIS A 293 -3.82 -4.39 -44.38
CA HIS A 293 -4.50 -4.17 -45.65
C HIS A 293 -6.05 -4.22 -45.56
N ARG A 294 -6.60 -3.83 -44.38
CA ARG A 294 -8.05 -3.75 -44.15
C ARG A 294 -8.52 -2.31 -44.27
N LYS A 295 -9.43 -2.05 -45.19
CA LYS A 295 -9.97 -0.70 -45.41
C LYS A 295 -10.80 -0.26 -44.20
N THR A 296 -10.36 0.78 -43.51
CA THR A 296 -10.89 1.19 -42.21
C THR A 296 -11.32 2.65 -42.18
N VAL A 297 -12.47 2.93 -41.54
CA VAL A 297 -12.92 4.30 -41.27
C VAL A 297 -13.12 4.49 -39.76
N ILE A 298 -12.68 5.66 -39.24
CA ILE A 298 -12.99 6.11 -37.88
C ILE A 298 -14.12 7.12 -37.95
N ILE A 299 -15.14 6.94 -37.15
CA ILE A 299 -16.26 7.88 -36.98
C ILE A 299 -16.16 8.49 -35.58
N ASP A 300 -15.91 9.81 -35.49
CA ASP A 300 -15.81 10.55 -34.22
C ASP A 300 -17.23 10.82 -33.70
N CYS A 301 -17.68 10.01 -32.75
CA CYS A 301 -18.97 10.10 -32.07
C CYS A 301 -18.91 10.82 -30.70
N ASP A 302 -17.73 11.34 -30.29
CA ASP A 302 -17.61 12.14 -29.06
C ASP A 302 -17.87 13.63 -29.35
N PHE A 303 -19.13 13.98 -29.52
CA PHE A 303 -19.55 15.36 -29.76
C PHE A 303 -19.25 16.32 -28.62
N ALA A 304 -19.12 15.80 -27.40
CA ALA A 304 -18.82 16.61 -26.21
C ALA A 304 -17.37 17.09 -26.20
N ASN A 305 -16.46 16.22 -26.62
CA ASN A 305 -15.04 16.53 -26.66
C ASN A 305 -14.35 15.91 -27.90
N PRO A 306 -14.72 16.33 -29.11
CA PRO A 306 -14.16 15.79 -30.35
C PRO A 306 -12.63 15.88 -30.35
N SER A 307 -11.97 14.78 -30.61
CA SER A 307 -10.51 14.76 -30.50
C SER A 307 -9.78 14.03 -31.66
N VAL A 308 -10.47 13.23 -32.44
CA VAL A 308 -9.89 12.49 -33.58
C VAL A 308 -9.21 13.44 -34.55
N HIS A 309 -9.92 14.48 -35.01
CA HIS A 309 -9.42 15.46 -36.01
C HIS A 309 -8.07 16.08 -35.61
N ARG A 310 -7.88 16.41 -34.30
CA ARG A 310 -6.62 17.01 -33.83
C ARG A 310 -5.46 16.04 -33.85
N ARG A 311 -5.72 14.75 -33.61
CA ARG A 311 -4.68 13.72 -33.55
C ARG A 311 -4.21 13.28 -34.92
N VAL A 312 -5.10 13.32 -35.91
CA VAL A 312 -4.78 13.00 -37.32
C VAL A 312 -4.51 14.24 -38.14
N SER A 313 -4.36 15.42 -37.53
CA SER A 313 -4.03 16.70 -38.17
C SER A 313 -5.04 17.12 -39.27
N LEU A 314 -6.32 16.88 -39.04
CA LEU A 314 -7.42 17.26 -39.91
C LEU A 314 -8.23 18.43 -39.34
N HIS A 315 -8.95 19.15 -40.22
CA HIS A 315 -9.93 20.16 -39.79
C HIS A 315 -11.26 19.51 -39.44
N ARG A 316 -11.95 20.08 -38.42
CA ARG A 316 -13.21 19.54 -37.91
C ARG A 316 -14.45 19.96 -38.74
N HIS A 317 -14.46 21.13 -39.33
CA HIS A 317 -15.63 21.86 -39.81
C HIS A 317 -16.58 21.09 -40.74
N THR A 318 -16.16 20.11 -41.48
CA THR A 318 -17.04 19.27 -42.28
C THR A 318 -17.11 17.88 -41.62
N GLY A 319 -18.30 17.32 -41.40
CA GLY A 319 -18.43 16.03 -40.75
C GLY A 319 -19.85 15.52 -40.63
N ILE A 320 -20.10 14.78 -39.56
CA ILE A 320 -21.38 14.15 -39.28
C ILE A 320 -22.52 15.15 -39.22
N THR A 321 -22.30 16.37 -38.69
CA THR A 321 -23.33 17.42 -38.56
C THR A 321 -23.83 17.90 -39.93
N ASP A 322 -22.93 18.00 -40.92
CA ASP A 322 -23.29 18.41 -42.30
C ASP A 322 -24.12 17.33 -42.98
N TYR A 323 -23.74 16.08 -42.80
CA TYR A 323 -24.49 14.93 -43.31
C TYR A 323 -25.89 14.88 -42.69
N PHE A 324 -26.01 15.11 -41.38
CA PHE A 324 -27.28 15.16 -40.67
C PHE A 324 -28.19 16.28 -41.18
N GLN A 325 -27.63 17.45 -41.42
CA GLN A 325 -28.35 18.59 -42.01
C GLN A 325 -28.72 18.38 -43.48
N GLY A 326 -28.11 17.42 -44.18
CA GLY A 326 -28.30 17.15 -45.58
C GLY A 326 -27.59 18.14 -46.50
N THR A 327 -26.61 18.89 -45.97
CA THR A 327 -25.80 19.85 -46.71
C THR A 327 -24.64 19.17 -47.44
N LYS A 328 -24.25 17.96 -46.96
CA LYS A 328 -23.18 17.14 -47.49
C LYS A 328 -23.60 15.67 -47.64
N THR A 329 -23.08 15.00 -48.64
CA THR A 329 -23.21 13.55 -48.86
C THR A 329 -22.17 12.77 -47.99
N PHE A 330 -22.32 11.45 -47.90
CA PHE A 330 -21.36 10.59 -47.21
C PHE A 330 -19.92 10.79 -47.72
N ASP A 331 -19.74 10.79 -49.05
CA ASP A 331 -18.41 10.91 -49.65
C ASP A 331 -17.76 12.27 -49.43
N GLU A 332 -18.56 13.33 -49.27
CA GLU A 332 -18.05 14.67 -48.99
C GLU A 332 -17.62 14.88 -47.53
N ILE A 333 -18.09 14.07 -46.61
CA ILE A 333 -17.68 14.15 -45.21
C ILE A 333 -16.54 13.22 -44.83
N VAL A 334 -16.22 12.22 -45.67
CA VAL A 334 -15.06 11.36 -45.54
C VAL A 334 -13.79 12.14 -45.80
N LYS A 335 -12.80 11.98 -44.89
CA LYS A 335 -11.50 12.63 -45.00
C LYS A 335 -10.38 11.60 -44.96
N HIS A 336 -9.47 11.69 -45.95
CA HIS A 336 -8.28 10.88 -45.93
C HIS A 336 -7.30 11.37 -44.87
N THR A 337 -6.70 10.44 -44.15
CA THR A 337 -5.68 10.73 -43.14
C THR A 337 -4.27 10.59 -43.75
N PRO A 338 -3.23 11.07 -43.06
CA PRO A 338 -1.84 10.78 -43.45
C PRO A 338 -1.48 9.28 -43.36
N PHE A 339 -2.32 8.44 -42.78
CA PHE A 339 -2.13 7.00 -42.66
C PHE A 339 -2.86 6.31 -43.83
N GLU A 340 -2.11 5.65 -44.70
CA GLU A 340 -2.68 4.93 -45.84
C GLU A 340 -3.69 3.87 -45.36
N GLY A 341 -4.86 3.81 -46.02
CA GLY A 341 -5.93 2.87 -45.67
C GLY A 341 -6.81 3.29 -44.50
N VAL A 342 -6.57 4.45 -43.88
CA VAL A 342 -7.39 4.98 -42.78
C VAL A 342 -8.09 6.25 -43.22
N ASP A 343 -9.42 6.22 -43.22
CA ASP A 343 -10.27 7.38 -43.43
C ASP A 343 -10.95 7.82 -42.11
N VAL A 344 -11.37 9.08 -42.08
CA VAL A 344 -12.01 9.64 -40.86
C VAL A 344 -13.24 10.44 -41.24
N ILE A 345 -14.32 10.23 -40.49
CA ILE A 345 -15.49 11.11 -40.46
C ILE A 345 -15.47 11.82 -39.11
N THR A 346 -15.28 13.14 -39.12
CA THR A 346 -15.24 13.98 -37.93
C THR A 346 -16.65 14.36 -37.49
N CYS A 347 -16.83 14.79 -36.23
CA CYS A 347 -18.15 15.29 -35.74
C CYS A 347 -18.73 16.40 -36.58
N GLY A 348 -17.91 17.25 -37.22
CA GLY A 348 -18.36 18.50 -37.84
C GLY A 348 -18.47 19.65 -36.85
N ASP A 349 -19.25 20.65 -37.15
CA ASP A 349 -19.49 21.78 -36.23
C ASP A 349 -20.38 21.40 -35.06
N ARG A 350 -20.25 22.16 -33.97
CA ARG A 350 -20.95 21.84 -32.71
C ARG A 350 -22.46 22.05 -32.86
N ILE A 351 -23.23 21.03 -32.41
CA ILE A 351 -24.71 21.13 -32.28
C ILE A 351 -25.08 20.97 -30.81
N GLU A 352 -26.10 21.73 -30.36
CA GLU A 352 -26.50 21.72 -28.95
C GLU A 352 -27.18 20.42 -28.51
N ASN A 353 -27.89 19.74 -29.41
CA ASN A 353 -28.64 18.54 -29.09
C ASN A 353 -28.23 17.34 -29.97
N HIS A 354 -27.02 16.88 -29.75
CA HIS A 354 -26.41 15.76 -30.51
C HIS A 354 -27.09 14.40 -30.31
N SER A 355 -27.80 14.22 -29.17
CA SER A 355 -28.50 12.95 -28.88
C SER A 355 -29.62 12.66 -29.90
N ILE A 356 -30.27 13.71 -30.46
CA ILE A 356 -31.27 13.56 -31.53
C ILE A 356 -30.64 12.91 -32.77
N PHE A 357 -29.38 13.24 -33.07
CA PHE A 357 -28.68 12.68 -34.20
C PHE A 357 -28.50 11.16 -34.08
N PHE A 358 -28.04 10.68 -32.95
CA PHE A 358 -27.79 9.24 -32.72
C PHE A 358 -29.07 8.39 -32.76
N THR A 359 -30.25 8.99 -32.47
CA THR A 359 -31.55 8.32 -32.58
C THR A 359 -32.16 8.35 -33.97
N SER A 360 -31.61 9.16 -34.89
CA SER A 360 -32.17 9.39 -36.21
C SER A 360 -31.88 8.25 -37.20
N ASP A 361 -32.75 8.09 -38.19
CA ASP A 361 -32.49 7.17 -39.31
C ASP A 361 -31.28 7.56 -40.14
N LYS A 362 -30.93 8.88 -40.16
CA LYS A 362 -29.72 9.36 -40.86
C LYS A 362 -28.43 8.78 -40.25
N PHE A 363 -28.38 8.58 -38.92
CA PHE A 363 -27.20 7.96 -38.33
C PHE A 363 -27.10 6.47 -38.69
N ARG A 364 -28.23 5.75 -38.70
CA ARG A 364 -28.31 4.37 -39.19
C ARG A 364 -27.84 4.27 -40.65
N GLN A 365 -28.29 5.19 -41.49
CA GLN A 365 -27.87 5.27 -42.91
C GLN A 365 -26.37 5.55 -43.05
N LEU A 366 -25.83 6.43 -42.20
CA LEU A 366 -24.38 6.72 -42.19
C LEU A 366 -23.58 5.46 -41.89
N ILE A 367 -23.97 4.72 -40.86
CA ILE A 367 -23.30 3.46 -40.50
C ILE A 367 -23.47 2.40 -41.59
N ALA A 368 -24.64 2.28 -42.19
CA ALA A 368 -24.88 1.37 -43.31
C ALA A 368 -23.98 1.68 -44.52
N GLN A 369 -23.87 2.96 -44.93
CA GLN A 369 -22.98 3.39 -46.02
C GLN A 369 -21.49 3.14 -45.65
N ALA A 370 -21.12 3.32 -44.37
CA ALA A 370 -19.77 2.99 -43.91
C ALA A 370 -19.47 1.49 -44.05
N LYS A 371 -20.41 0.62 -43.69
CA LYS A 371 -20.27 -0.86 -43.83
C LYS A 371 -20.17 -1.30 -45.28
N GLU A 372 -20.80 -0.61 -46.20
CA GLU A 372 -20.68 -0.92 -47.66
C GLU A 372 -19.32 -0.57 -48.24
N LYS A 373 -18.65 0.47 -47.71
CA LYS A 373 -17.42 1.01 -48.27
C LYS A 373 -16.14 0.57 -47.56
N TYR A 374 -16.27 0.17 -46.28
CA TYR A 374 -15.17 -0.18 -45.40
C TYR A 374 -15.36 -1.57 -44.81
N GLU A 375 -14.28 -2.28 -44.64
CA GLU A 375 -14.27 -3.58 -43.98
C GLU A 375 -14.40 -3.42 -42.45
N PHE A 376 -13.80 -2.35 -41.90
CA PHE A 376 -13.88 -2.00 -40.50
C PHE A 376 -14.36 -0.56 -40.28
N VAL A 377 -15.31 -0.41 -39.38
CA VAL A 377 -15.87 0.87 -38.89
C VAL A 377 -15.58 0.99 -37.42
N ILE A 378 -14.74 1.95 -37.04
CA ILE A 378 -14.37 2.22 -35.65
C ILE A 378 -15.15 3.45 -35.16
N LEU A 379 -15.99 3.27 -34.12
CA LEU A 379 -16.73 4.36 -33.49
C LEU A 379 -15.95 4.85 -32.25
N ASP A 380 -15.41 6.08 -32.30
CA ASP A 380 -14.79 6.72 -31.12
C ASP A 380 -15.87 7.44 -30.32
N CYS A 381 -16.32 6.84 -29.20
CA CYS A 381 -17.50 7.27 -28.47
C CYS A 381 -17.16 8.13 -27.24
N ALA A 382 -18.13 8.87 -26.69
CA ALA A 382 -18.01 9.55 -25.40
C ALA A 382 -17.94 8.56 -24.22
N PRO A 383 -17.32 8.94 -23.08
CA PRO A 383 -17.23 8.05 -21.91
C PRO A 383 -18.60 7.73 -21.30
N VAL A 384 -18.83 6.45 -20.93
CA VAL A 384 -20.12 5.93 -20.42
C VAL A 384 -20.64 6.67 -19.19
N ARG A 385 -19.75 7.04 -18.24
CA ARG A 385 -20.12 7.68 -16.98
C ARG A 385 -20.37 9.20 -17.09
N ILE A 386 -20.12 9.78 -18.27
CA ILE A 386 -20.24 11.23 -18.49
C ILE A 386 -21.49 11.57 -19.31
N ILE A 387 -21.73 10.79 -20.37
CA ILE A 387 -22.84 11.06 -21.31
C ILE A 387 -23.54 9.74 -21.65
N SER A 388 -24.86 9.79 -21.73
CA SER A 388 -25.72 8.64 -22.02
C SER A 388 -25.84 8.28 -23.52
N ASP A 389 -25.09 8.91 -24.39
CA ASP A 389 -25.13 8.65 -25.85
C ASP A 389 -24.82 7.20 -26.23
N TYR A 390 -24.07 6.48 -25.34
CA TYR A 390 -23.80 5.07 -25.50
C TYR A 390 -25.08 4.23 -25.63
N ILE A 391 -26.18 4.61 -25.01
CA ILE A 391 -27.47 3.90 -25.07
C ILE A 391 -27.98 3.81 -26.52
N THR A 392 -27.74 4.86 -27.29
CA THR A 392 -28.23 4.97 -28.67
C THR A 392 -27.22 4.54 -29.72
N VAL A 393 -25.94 4.65 -29.44
CA VAL A 393 -24.84 4.23 -30.34
C VAL A 393 -24.58 2.72 -30.25
N THR A 394 -24.60 2.15 -29.06
CA THR A 394 -24.30 0.72 -28.81
C THR A 394 -25.13 -0.24 -29.66
N PRO A 395 -26.44 -0.08 -29.87
CA PRO A 395 -27.21 -1.01 -30.72
C PRO A 395 -26.82 -1.01 -32.19
N LEU A 396 -26.01 -0.03 -32.65
CA LEU A 396 -25.50 0.06 -34.02
C LEU A 396 -24.09 -0.49 -34.17
N ALA A 397 -23.44 -0.81 -33.06
CA ALA A 397 -22.12 -1.45 -33.05
C ALA A 397 -22.29 -2.98 -32.94
N ASP A 398 -21.48 -3.72 -33.72
CA ASP A 398 -21.47 -5.16 -33.66
C ASP A 398 -20.68 -5.70 -32.44
N ALA A 399 -19.69 -4.92 -31.97
CA ALA A 399 -18.87 -5.25 -30.81
C ALA A 399 -18.29 -4.01 -30.11
N THR A 400 -17.85 -4.20 -28.86
CA THR A 400 -17.28 -3.14 -28.03
C THR A 400 -15.88 -3.53 -27.55
N VAL A 401 -14.92 -2.62 -27.71
CA VAL A 401 -13.62 -2.64 -27.08
C VAL A 401 -13.63 -1.65 -25.94
N PHE A 402 -13.43 -2.11 -24.70
CA PHE A 402 -13.45 -1.25 -23.54
C PHE A 402 -12.05 -0.83 -23.10
N VAL A 403 -11.84 0.47 -22.92
CA VAL A 403 -10.55 1.06 -22.57
C VAL A 403 -10.54 1.49 -21.11
N ALA A 404 -9.54 1.07 -20.36
CA ALA A 404 -9.31 1.49 -18.99
C ALA A 404 -7.88 2.03 -18.83
N ARG A 405 -7.73 3.09 -18.03
CA ARG A 405 -6.41 3.67 -17.77
C ARG A 405 -5.84 3.18 -16.45
N ASN A 406 -4.59 2.73 -16.51
CA ASN A 406 -3.83 2.25 -15.35
C ASN A 406 -3.75 3.31 -14.24
N ASN A 407 -4.02 2.92 -12.99
CA ASN A 407 -3.95 3.75 -11.79
C ASN A 407 -4.77 5.06 -11.84
N TYR A 408 -5.75 5.14 -12.74
CA TYR A 408 -6.55 6.33 -12.97
C TYR A 408 -8.04 6.10 -12.68
N VAL A 409 -8.66 5.10 -13.32
CA VAL A 409 -10.07 4.76 -13.17
C VAL A 409 -10.29 3.82 -11.98
N GLY A 410 -11.42 3.98 -11.29
CA GLY A 410 -11.85 3.07 -10.23
C GLY A 410 -12.41 1.75 -10.79
N ALA A 411 -12.17 0.66 -10.06
CA ALA A 411 -12.70 -0.67 -10.42
C ALA A 411 -14.23 -0.67 -10.48
N ARG A 412 -14.88 0.02 -9.55
CA ARG A 412 -16.35 0.18 -9.52
C ARG A 412 -16.88 0.93 -10.72
N ASP A 413 -16.16 1.96 -11.20
CA ASP A 413 -16.57 2.70 -12.38
C ASP A 413 -16.46 1.84 -13.64
N VAL A 414 -15.41 1.03 -13.77
CA VAL A 414 -15.23 0.07 -14.86
C VAL A 414 -16.36 -0.97 -14.86
N GLU A 415 -16.59 -1.63 -13.72
CA GLU A 415 -17.63 -2.64 -13.56
C GLU A 415 -19.03 -2.07 -13.89
N ALA A 416 -19.35 -0.90 -13.36
CA ALA A 416 -20.63 -0.25 -13.63
C ALA A 416 -20.77 0.15 -15.11
N SER A 417 -19.70 0.68 -15.74
CA SER A 417 -19.72 1.06 -17.14
C SER A 417 -19.93 -0.13 -18.07
N ILE A 418 -19.27 -1.25 -17.79
CA ILE A 418 -19.45 -2.49 -18.58
C ILE A 418 -20.87 -3.01 -18.43
N LYS A 419 -21.41 -3.07 -17.21
CA LYS A 419 -22.80 -3.47 -16.97
C LYS A 419 -23.82 -2.56 -17.68
N ASP A 420 -23.57 -1.25 -17.70
CA ASP A 420 -24.46 -0.29 -18.39
C ASP A 420 -24.39 -0.48 -19.91
N LEU A 421 -23.20 -0.77 -20.47
CA LEU A 421 -23.03 -1.11 -21.88
C LEU A 421 -23.76 -2.43 -22.23
N GLU A 422 -23.57 -3.48 -21.43
CA GLU A 422 -24.23 -4.78 -21.62
C GLU A 422 -25.76 -4.65 -21.57
N ARG A 423 -26.29 -3.86 -20.63
CA ARG A 423 -27.73 -3.54 -20.55
C ARG A 423 -28.25 -2.81 -21.78
N SER A 424 -27.39 -2.04 -22.46
CA SER A 424 -27.71 -1.37 -23.72
C SER A 424 -27.51 -2.26 -24.95
N GLY A 425 -27.20 -3.54 -24.76
CA GLY A 425 -27.02 -4.53 -25.82
C GLY A 425 -25.59 -4.65 -26.34
N ALA A 426 -24.57 -4.09 -25.66
CA ALA A 426 -23.19 -4.21 -26.08
C ALA A 426 -22.67 -5.64 -25.95
N THR A 427 -21.96 -6.10 -26.95
CA THR A 427 -21.10 -7.28 -26.86
C THR A 427 -19.67 -6.81 -26.59
N VAL A 428 -19.25 -6.80 -25.31
CA VAL A 428 -17.87 -6.44 -24.96
C VAL A 428 -16.96 -7.61 -25.26
N ILE A 429 -16.14 -7.50 -26.31
CA ILE A 429 -15.25 -8.58 -26.77
C ILE A 429 -13.92 -8.60 -26.06
N GLY A 430 -13.53 -7.47 -25.41
CA GLY A 430 -12.31 -7.39 -24.64
C GLY A 430 -12.00 -6.01 -24.16
N THR A 431 -10.94 -5.92 -23.36
CA THR A 431 -10.48 -4.67 -22.75
C THR A 431 -9.09 -4.29 -23.24
N VAL A 432 -8.76 -2.98 -23.14
CA VAL A 432 -7.42 -2.44 -23.40
C VAL A 432 -6.99 -1.63 -22.19
N LEU A 433 -5.85 -1.99 -21.59
CA LEU A 433 -5.25 -1.23 -20.51
C LEU A 433 -4.29 -0.18 -21.09
N THR A 434 -4.51 1.10 -20.80
CA THR A 434 -3.65 2.18 -21.26
C THR A 434 -2.78 2.74 -20.14
N PHE A 435 -1.69 3.46 -20.50
CA PHE A 435 -0.74 4.06 -19.56
C PHE A 435 -0.17 3.06 -18.56
N ALA A 436 0.04 1.83 -18.95
CA ALA A 436 0.63 0.81 -18.11
C ALA A 436 2.10 1.14 -17.80
N ASP A 437 2.52 0.86 -16.54
CA ASP A 437 3.92 1.02 -16.15
C ASP A 437 4.73 -0.17 -16.67
N SER A 438 5.75 0.11 -17.48
CA SER A 438 6.60 -0.90 -18.15
C SER A 438 7.23 -1.94 -17.19
N VAL A 439 7.22 -1.69 -15.88
CA VAL A 439 7.80 -2.54 -14.85
C VAL A 439 6.79 -3.58 -14.31
N ALA A 440 5.50 -3.23 -14.19
CA ALA A 440 4.47 -4.12 -13.65
C ALA A 440 3.99 -5.16 -14.69
N ASP A 441 3.95 -4.77 -15.98
CA ASP A 441 3.49 -5.63 -17.07
C ASP A 441 4.62 -6.38 -17.80
N LYS A 442 5.88 -6.25 -17.36
CA LYS A 442 7.03 -6.99 -17.93
C LYS A 442 6.85 -8.50 -17.96
N TYR A 443 6.05 -9.08 -17.08
CA TYR A 443 5.73 -10.51 -17.09
C TYR A 443 4.86 -10.90 -18.28
N TYR A 444 3.89 -10.06 -18.67
CA TYR A 444 3.02 -10.29 -19.81
C TYR A 444 3.79 -10.17 -21.13
N TYR A 445 4.73 -9.19 -21.24
CA TYR A 445 5.61 -9.01 -22.40
C TYR A 445 6.64 -10.14 -22.54
N ARG A 446 7.22 -10.62 -21.43
CA ARG A 446 8.27 -11.67 -21.47
C ARG A 446 7.76 -13.02 -21.95
N TYR A 447 6.52 -13.38 -21.60
CA TYR A 447 5.91 -14.64 -22.04
C TYR A 447 5.59 -14.61 -23.54
N ASN A 448 5.14 -13.48 -24.08
CA ASN A 448 4.79 -13.34 -25.48
C ASN A 448 6.01 -13.18 -26.40
N TYR A 449 7.07 -12.50 -25.94
CA TYR A 449 8.32 -12.40 -26.69
C TYR A 449 9.05 -13.75 -26.82
N ALA A 450 8.97 -14.59 -25.80
CA ALA A 450 9.54 -15.93 -25.84
C ALA A 450 8.78 -16.87 -26.80
N TYR A 451 7.46 -16.67 -26.97
CA TYR A 451 6.64 -17.47 -27.90
C TYR A 451 6.83 -17.02 -29.35
N SER A 452 6.89 -15.72 -29.63
CA SER A 452 7.14 -15.18 -30.97
C SER A 452 8.58 -15.43 -31.43
N ALA A 453 9.56 -15.38 -30.56
CA ALA A 453 10.96 -15.68 -30.87
C ALA A 453 11.16 -17.17 -31.17
N ARG A 454 10.49 -18.09 -30.45
CA ARG A 454 10.53 -19.53 -30.76
C ARG A 454 9.86 -19.86 -32.08
N GLY A 455 8.68 -19.28 -32.37
CA GLY A 455 8.01 -19.48 -33.66
C GLY A 455 8.83 -18.95 -34.87
N ALA A 456 9.54 -17.83 -34.69
CA ALA A 456 10.43 -17.30 -35.72
C ALA A 456 11.73 -18.11 -35.90
N GLU A 457 12.24 -18.76 -34.84
CA GLU A 457 13.38 -19.69 -34.95
C GLU A 457 12.97 -21.03 -35.57
N GLU A 458 11.81 -21.57 -35.28
CA GLU A 458 11.28 -22.79 -35.90
C GLU A 458 11.05 -22.56 -37.40
N LEU A 459 10.42 -21.47 -37.80
CA LEU A 459 10.25 -21.11 -39.21
C LEU A 459 11.58 -20.92 -39.96
N LYS A 460 12.62 -20.34 -39.33
CA LYS A 460 13.95 -20.22 -39.92
C LYS A 460 14.70 -21.54 -40.04
N ASN A 461 14.40 -22.50 -39.18
CA ASN A 461 15.02 -23.83 -39.20
C ASN A 461 14.34 -24.75 -40.25
N ASP A 462 13.05 -24.56 -40.52
CA ASP A 462 12.33 -25.31 -41.54
C ASP A 462 12.69 -24.82 -42.94
N VAL A 463 12.89 -23.49 -43.15
CA VAL A 463 13.35 -22.93 -44.45
C VAL A 463 14.81 -23.27 -44.79
N LYS A 464 15.61 -23.75 -43.84
CA LYS A 464 16.99 -24.23 -44.09
C LYS A 464 17.11 -25.72 -44.34
N LYS A 465 16.00 -26.48 -44.30
CA LYS A 465 15.97 -27.93 -44.55
C LYS A 465 15.42 -28.28 -45.94
N ASP A 466 14.90 -27.33 -46.70
CA ASP A 466 14.57 -27.40 -48.11
C ASP A 466 15.67 -26.67 -48.93
#